data_9bc6433e2a71137e8a936775e79e7b60
#
_entry.id   9bc6433e2a71137e8a936775e79e7b60
#
_cell.length_a   1.000
_cell.length_b   1.000
_cell.length_c   1.000
_cell.angle_alpha   90.00
_cell.angle_beta   90.00
_cell.angle_gamma   90.00
#
_symmetry.space_group_name_H-M   'P 1'
#
loop_
_entity.id
_entity.type
_entity.pdbx_description
1 polymer ?
#
loop_
_entity_poly.entity_id
_entity_poly.type
_entity_poly.pdbx_seq_one_letter_code
_entity_poly.pdbx_strand_id
1 'polypeptide(L)'
;MKVLVFGGSFDPVHKGHVALLRRAIKQISPDVTHVVPAYHSPFKAKSPTPFWLRMKMVKLAFAGLSKNLIFDDYELRQGGKTYTYQLIHYLQKRYKNPELYLLVGTDCLNDVHNWKNPQVIFDNATVVAGKRKGYNENPANFKHIFLPGFFPKLSSSRVRAHILSCGDIPDTVPPQISQTIYKHQLYGLDIHEWLKAHLKPNRYLHSCKVAEMAAALSDIYDVNVETAVRAGILHDAAKGFSGSELINFCRTHKIKVPFFEDISRQEPSLLHSYVSAWLAKHEFGVKNADVIHAIAEHTLGSLQMSTLSKILFVADISSKDRKYKDAFLIRNLAMQDLDKALRYAANRKLLFTIDSQKWLCPLGIDLWNHLLKQEK
;
A
#
# COMPACT_ATOMS: atom_id res chain seq x y z
N MET A 1 -3.88 -40.39 -1.17
CA MET A 1 -3.08 -39.39 -1.92
C MET A 1 -3.18 -38.05 -1.21
N LYS A 2 -2.03 -37.48 -0.79
CA LYS A 2 -1.98 -36.18 -0.11
C LYS A 2 -1.85 -35.06 -1.13
N VAL A 3 -2.79 -34.11 -1.09
CA VAL A 3 -2.83 -32.96 -1.98
C VAL A 3 -2.73 -31.68 -1.15
N LEU A 4 -1.63 -30.93 -1.32
CA LEU A 4 -1.46 -29.62 -0.68
C LEU A 4 -1.94 -28.54 -1.64
N VAL A 5 -2.72 -27.59 -1.16
CA VAL A 5 -3.15 -26.43 -1.94
C VAL A 5 -2.76 -25.13 -1.28
N PHE A 6 -2.16 -24.24 -2.03
CA PHE A 6 -1.74 -22.91 -1.59
C PHE A 6 -2.32 -21.83 -2.49
N GLY A 7 -3.40 -21.22 -2.03
CA GLY A 7 -4.05 -20.08 -2.68
C GLY A 7 -3.52 -18.75 -2.20
N GLY A 8 -3.53 -17.74 -3.06
CA GLY A 8 -3.14 -16.38 -2.68
C GLY A 8 -3.14 -15.40 -3.83
N SER A 9 -3.15 -14.10 -3.52
CA SER A 9 -3.05 -13.06 -4.56
C SER A 9 -1.68 -13.05 -5.24
N PHE A 10 -0.60 -13.32 -4.48
CA PHE A 10 0.79 -13.34 -4.96
C PHE A 10 1.17 -12.09 -5.77
N ASP A 11 0.86 -10.91 -5.23
CA ASP A 11 1.01 -9.63 -5.90
C ASP A 11 1.89 -8.64 -5.12
N PRO A 12 3.24 -8.82 -5.13
CA PRO A 12 4.00 -9.96 -5.64
C PRO A 12 4.12 -11.12 -4.65
N VAL A 13 4.73 -12.20 -5.11
CA VAL A 13 5.30 -13.22 -4.23
C VAL A 13 6.41 -12.59 -3.38
N HIS A 14 6.50 -12.96 -2.10
CA HIS A 14 7.59 -12.56 -1.21
C HIS A 14 8.22 -13.78 -0.50
N LYS A 15 9.39 -13.59 0.10
CA LYS A 15 10.14 -14.66 0.79
C LYS A 15 9.31 -15.38 1.86
N GLY A 16 8.33 -14.69 2.48
CA GLY A 16 7.37 -15.32 3.40
C GLY A 16 6.50 -16.39 2.76
N HIS A 17 6.01 -16.16 1.54
CA HIS A 17 5.26 -17.17 0.77
C HIS A 17 6.14 -18.37 0.44
N VAL A 18 7.40 -18.13 0.02
CA VAL A 18 8.37 -19.19 -0.32
C VAL A 18 8.71 -20.04 0.90
N ALA A 19 8.97 -19.40 2.04
CA ALA A 19 9.28 -20.08 3.30
C ALA A 19 8.09 -20.92 3.80
N LEU A 20 6.88 -20.36 3.71
CA LEU A 20 5.65 -21.04 4.13
C LEU A 20 5.42 -22.31 3.31
N LEU A 21 5.46 -22.20 1.97
CA LEU A 21 5.26 -23.34 1.08
C LEU A 21 6.35 -24.41 1.25
N ARG A 22 7.61 -24.01 1.32
CA ARG A 22 8.74 -24.92 1.54
C ARG A 22 8.57 -25.72 2.84
N ARG A 23 8.16 -25.06 3.92
CA ARG A 23 7.96 -25.71 5.22
C ARG A 23 6.78 -26.67 5.18
N ALA A 24 5.68 -26.28 4.53
CA ALA A 24 4.49 -27.11 4.37
C ALA A 24 4.81 -28.38 3.55
N ILE A 25 5.51 -28.26 2.43
CA ILE A 25 5.96 -29.41 1.63
C ILE A 25 6.79 -30.37 2.47
N LYS A 26 7.75 -29.85 3.27
CA LYS A 26 8.59 -30.70 4.14
C LYS A 26 7.78 -31.40 5.24
N GLN A 27 6.79 -30.72 5.84
CA GLN A 27 6.00 -31.24 6.97
C GLN A 27 4.95 -32.25 6.52
N ILE A 28 4.25 -31.97 5.41
CA ILE A 28 3.12 -32.78 4.94
C ILE A 28 3.59 -33.90 4.02
N SER A 29 4.72 -33.72 3.31
CA SER A 29 5.21 -34.62 2.25
C SER A 29 4.09 -34.95 1.26
N PRO A 30 3.49 -33.93 0.57
CA PRO A 30 2.37 -34.14 -0.32
C PRO A 30 2.80 -34.87 -1.60
N ASP A 31 1.90 -35.71 -2.15
CA ASP A 31 2.07 -36.36 -3.45
C ASP A 31 2.00 -35.32 -4.58
N VAL A 32 1.18 -34.27 -4.40
CA VAL A 32 1.05 -33.15 -5.32
C VAL A 32 0.76 -31.85 -4.58
N THR A 33 1.29 -30.74 -5.10
CA THR A 33 1.05 -29.40 -4.53
C THR A 33 0.49 -28.47 -5.58
N HIS A 34 -0.71 -27.95 -5.38
CA HIS A 34 -1.33 -26.91 -6.20
C HIS A 34 -0.99 -25.54 -5.67
N VAL A 35 -0.41 -24.68 -6.50
CA VAL A 35 -0.28 -23.24 -6.24
C VAL A 35 -1.29 -22.50 -7.12
N VAL A 36 -2.25 -21.82 -6.48
CA VAL A 36 -3.44 -21.25 -7.14
C VAL A 36 -3.47 -19.74 -6.95
N PRO A 37 -2.96 -18.95 -7.92
CA PRO A 37 -3.08 -17.50 -7.83
C PRO A 37 -4.55 -17.08 -7.96
N ALA A 38 -4.99 -16.21 -7.04
CA ALA A 38 -6.35 -15.67 -7.07
C ALA A 38 -6.57 -14.81 -8.32
N TYR A 39 -7.65 -15.07 -9.06
CA TYR A 39 -8.04 -14.21 -10.18
C TYR A 39 -8.70 -12.92 -9.67
N HIS A 40 -9.73 -13.05 -8.85
CA HIS A 40 -10.37 -11.97 -8.12
C HIS A 40 -10.57 -12.40 -6.67
N SER A 41 -9.75 -11.84 -5.76
CA SER A 41 -9.95 -12.10 -4.34
C SER A 41 -11.31 -11.56 -3.87
N PRO A 42 -12.16 -12.37 -3.21
CA PRO A 42 -13.43 -11.89 -2.69
C PRO A 42 -13.29 -10.84 -1.57
N PHE A 43 -12.12 -10.79 -0.90
CA PHE A 43 -11.84 -9.94 0.25
C PHE A 43 -10.99 -8.70 -0.08
N LYS A 44 -10.53 -8.54 -1.31
CA LYS A 44 -9.63 -7.44 -1.71
C LYS A 44 -10.16 -6.76 -2.96
N ALA A 45 -9.80 -5.47 -3.11
CA ALA A 45 -9.95 -4.80 -4.39
C ALA A 45 -9.22 -5.60 -5.50
N LYS A 46 -9.64 -5.39 -6.75
CA LYS A 46 -8.98 -6.03 -7.90
C LYS A 46 -7.48 -5.80 -7.84
N SER A 47 -6.70 -6.88 -8.00
CA SER A 47 -5.24 -6.78 -8.08
C SER A 47 -4.82 -5.85 -9.22
N PRO A 48 -3.92 -4.88 -8.97
CA PRO A 48 -3.44 -3.99 -10.02
C PRO A 48 -2.61 -4.74 -11.06
N THR A 49 -1.96 -5.86 -10.67
CA THR A 49 -1.09 -6.63 -11.57
C THR A 49 -1.89 -7.68 -12.32
N PRO A 50 -1.80 -7.73 -13.66
CA PRO A 50 -2.45 -8.73 -14.49
C PRO A 50 -2.16 -10.16 -14.02
N PHE A 51 -3.17 -11.05 -14.15
CA PHE A 51 -3.05 -12.44 -13.69
C PHE A 51 -1.84 -13.17 -14.29
N TRP A 52 -1.57 -13.00 -15.58
CA TRP A 52 -0.46 -13.68 -16.25
C TRP A 52 0.91 -13.26 -15.71
N LEU A 53 1.08 -12.00 -15.28
CA LEU A 53 2.32 -11.54 -14.62
C LEU A 53 2.46 -12.15 -13.23
N ARG A 54 1.38 -12.21 -12.45
CA ARG A 54 1.38 -12.84 -11.13
C ARG A 54 1.68 -14.33 -11.24
N MET A 55 1.06 -15.03 -12.19
CA MET A 55 1.36 -16.43 -12.49
C MET A 55 2.84 -16.63 -12.90
N LYS A 56 3.40 -15.73 -13.73
CA LYS A 56 4.82 -15.76 -14.08
C LYS A 56 5.72 -15.62 -12.86
N MET A 57 5.43 -14.65 -11.98
CA MET A 57 6.18 -14.45 -10.73
C MET A 57 6.07 -15.67 -9.80
N VAL A 58 4.90 -16.27 -9.69
CA VAL A 58 4.65 -17.49 -8.92
C VAL A 58 5.51 -18.64 -9.44
N LYS A 59 5.50 -18.90 -10.76
CA LYS A 59 6.33 -19.95 -11.38
C LYS A 59 7.80 -19.75 -11.10
N LEU A 60 8.31 -18.52 -11.25
CA LEU A 60 9.72 -18.19 -11.00
C LEU A 60 10.09 -18.34 -9.52
N ALA A 61 9.26 -17.83 -8.61
CA ALA A 61 9.57 -17.82 -7.19
C ALA A 61 9.50 -19.20 -6.51
N PHE A 62 8.65 -20.09 -7.01
CA PHE A 62 8.48 -21.43 -6.45
C PHE A 62 9.18 -22.53 -7.24
N ALA A 63 9.85 -22.19 -8.36
CA ALA A 63 10.64 -23.17 -9.11
C ALA A 63 11.62 -23.91 -8.21
N GLY A 64 11.69 -25.23 -8.38
CA GLY A 64 12.63 -26.09 -7.64
C GLY A 64 12.24 -26.41 -6.19
N LEU A 65 11.11 -25.92 -5.66
CA LEU A 65 10.66 -26.31 -4.30
C LEU A 65 10.19 -27.77 -4.22
N SER A 66 9.59 -28.29 -5.28
CA SER A 66 9.20 -29.69 -5.43
C SER A 66 9.06 -30.04 -6.92
N LYS A 67 9.26 -31.31 -7.26
CA LYS A 67 9.03 -31.84 -8.62
C LYS A 67 7.52 -31.95 -8.93
N ASN A 68 6.67 -32.01 -7.89
CA ASN A 68 5.23 -32.25 -7.99
C ASN A 68 4.41 -30.96 -7.78
N LEU A 69 4.94 -29.79 -8.18
CA LEU A 69 4.24 -28.52 -8.17
C LEU A 69 3.37 -28.37 -9.41
N ILE A 70 2.10 -28.06 -9.21
CA ILE A 70 1.14 -27.67 -10.25
C ILE A 70 0.79 -26.20 -10.05
N PHE A 71 1.11 -25.37 -11.03
CA PHE A 71 0.66 -23.97 -11.07
C PHE A 71 -0.71 -23.92 -11.75
N ASP A 72 -1.76 -23.86 -10.93
CA ASP A 72 -3.13 -24.07 -11.38
C ASP A 72 -3.82 -22.71 -11.66
N ASP A 73 -4.37 -22.56 -12.84
CA ASP A 73 -5.12 -21.40 -13.30
C ASP A 73 -6.64 -21.56 -13.08
N TYR A 74 -7.04 -22.43 -12.17
CA TYR A 74 -8.43 -22.73 -11.86
C TYR A 74 -9.29 -21.47 -11.71
N GLU A 75 -8.83 -20.50 -10.91
CA GLU A 75 -9.61 -19.28 -10.68
C GLU A 75 -9.74 -18.41 -11.94
N LEU A 76 -8.73 -18.36 -12.81
CA LEU A 76 -8.81 -17.68 -14.11
C LEU A 76 -9.88 -18.34 -14.99
N ARG A 77 -9.91 -19.68 -15.05
CA ARG A 77 -10.87 -20.43 -15.84
C ARG A 77 -12.32 -20.23 -15.37
N GLN A 78 -12.51 -19.92 -14.08
CA GLN A 78 -13.84 -19.59 -13.54
C GLN A 78 -14.30 -18.18 -13.95
N GLY A 79 -13.39 -17.26 -14.31
CA GLY A 79 -13.70 -15.93 -14.86
C GLY A 79 -14.31 -14.91 -13.90
N GLY A 80 -14.48 -15.25 -12.62
CA GLY A 80 -15.14 -14.40 -11.63
C GLY A 80 -14.53 -14.48 -10.24
N LYS A 81 -15.30 -14.06 -9.21
CA LYS A 81 -14.92 -14.27 -7.82
C LYS A 81 -15.02 -15.76 -7.50
N THR A 82 -13.92 -16.37 -7.09
CA THR A 82 -13.84 -17.76 -6.66
C THR A 82 -13.61 -17.85 -5.17
N TYR A 83 -14.30 -18.77 -4.53
CA TYR A 83 -14.18 -18.98 -3.08
C TYR A 83 -13.45 -20.30 -2.78
N THR A 84 -12.75 -20.37 -1.66
CA THR A 84 -11.94 -21.53 -1.27
C THR A 84 -12.71 -22.85 -1.25
N TYR A 85 -13.99 -22.86 -0.83
CA TYR A 85 -14.79 -24.08 -0.85
C TYR A 85 -14.99 -24.65 -2.26
N GLN A 86 -15.06 -23.78 -3.28
CA GLN A 86 -15.18 -24.20 -4.69
C GLN A 86 -13.88 -24.85 -5.18
N LEU A 87 -12.74 -24.32 -4.76
CA LEU A 87 -11.43 -24.90 -5.05
C LEU A 87 -11.28 -26.27 -4.38
N ILE A 88 -11.73 -26.44 -3.13
CA ILE A 88 -11.75 -27.73 -2.45
C ILE A 88 -12.58 -28.76 -3.23
N HIS A 89 -13.82 -28.41 -3.62
CA HIS A 89 -14.68 -29.29 -4.44
C HIS A 89 -14.05 -29.65 -5.81
N TYR A 90 -13.38 -28.68 -6.45
CA TYR A 90 -12.67 -28.94 -7.70
C TYR A 90 -11.57 -30.00 -7.51
N LEU A 91 -10.78 -29.88 -6.45
CA LEU A 91 -9.69 -30.83 -6.17
C LEU A 91 -10.22 -32.21 -5.76
N GLN A 92 -11.33 -32.28 -5.02
CA GLN A 92 -12.02 -33.56 -4.71
C GLN A 92 -12.49 -34.29 -5.97
N LYS A 93 -13.03 -33.55 -6.94
CA LYS A 93 -13.46 -34.14 -8.24
C LYS A 93 -12.27 -34.57 -9.11
N ARG A 94 -11.15 -33.85 -9.01
CA ARG A 94 -9.97 -34.12 -9.81
C ARG A 94 -9.19 -35.35 -9.33
N TYR A 95 -9.19 -35.60 -8.02
CA TYR A 95 -8.49 -36.69 -7.39
C TYR A 95 -9.45 -37.64 -6.68
N LYS A 96 -9.18 -38.94 -6.80
CA LYS A 96 -10.01 -39.97 -6.15
C LYS A 96 -9.69 -40.03 -4.65
N ASN A 97 -10.63 -39.63 -3.79
CA ASN A 97 -10.48 -39.59 -2.33
C ASN A 97 -9.16 -38.95 -1.83
N PRO A 98 -8.90 -37.67 -2.18
CA PRO A 98 -7.67 -37.01 -1.76
C PRO A 98 -7.74 -36.63 -0.28
N GLU A 99 -6.61 -36.74 0.40
CA GLU A 99 -6.39 -36.11 1.71
C GLU A 99 -5.92 -34.68 1.44
N LEU A 100 -6.86 -33.71 1.58
CA LEU A 100 -6.61 -32.30 1.22
C LEU A 100 -5.99 -31.53 2.38
N TYR A 101 -4.97 -30.74 2.09
CA TYR A 101 -4.30 -29.81 3.00
C TYR A 101 -4.38 -28.41 2.41
N LEU A 102 -5.02 -27.48 3.14
CA LEU A 102 -5.14 -26.08 2.73
C LEU A 102 -4.10 -25.23 3.45
N LEU A 103 -3.08 -24.75 2.72
CA LEU A 103 -2.04 -23.88 3.27
C LEU A 103 -2.49 -22.42 3.29
N VAL A 104 -2.43 -21.80 4.47
CA VAL A 104 -2.81 -20.41 4.69
C VAL A 104 -1.77 -19.66 5.52
N GLY A 105 -1.74 -18.32 5.38
CA GLY A 105 -1.04 -17.48 6.34
C GLY A 105 -1.82 -17.35 7.65
N THR A 106 -1.16 -17.02 8.74
CA THR A 106 -1.80 -16.83 10.06
C THR A 106 -2.89 -15.75 10.04
N ASP A 107 -2.71 -14.71 9.23
CA ASP A 107 -3.72 -13.64 9.09
C ASP A 107 -5.06 -14.18 8.57
N CYS A 108 -4.98 -15.14 7.62
CA CYS A 108 -6.16 -15.78 7.05
C CYS A 108 -6.83 -16.75 8.04
N LEU A 109 -6.08 -17.29 9.01
CA LEU A 109 -6.62 -18.22 9.99
C LEU A 109 -7.59 -17.52 10.96
N ASN A 110 -7.34 -16.25 11.31
CA ASN A 110 -8.25 -15.47 12.14
C ASN A 110 -9.57 -15.14 11.42
N ASP A 111 -9.50 -14.96 10.10
CA ASP A 111 -10.64 -14.57 9.26
C ASP A 111 -11.40 -15.76 8.69
N VAL A 112 -10.99 -16.98 9.01
CA VAL A 112 -11.55 -18.21 8.41
C VAL A 112 -13.05 -18.38 8.66
N HIS A 113 -13.56 -17.87 9.78
CA HIS A 113 -15.00 -17.89 10.10
C HIS A 113 -15.83 -16.96 9.20
N ASN A 114 -15.18 -15.95 8.61
CA ASN A 114 -15.79 -15.02 7.66
C ASN A 114 -15.77 -15.56 6.23
N TRP A 115 -15.18 -16.74 6.01
CA TRP A 115 -15.13 -17.34 4.68
C TRP A 115 -16.51 -17.85 4.27
N LYS A 116 -16.77 -17.85 2.97
CA LYS A 116 -18.01 -18.39 2.44
C LYS A 116 -18.00 -19.93 2.59
N ASN A 117 -19.05 -20.49 3.19
CA ASN A 117 -19.22 -21.91 3.48
C ASN A 117 -17.99 -22.53 4.19
N PRO A 118 -17.55 -22.00 5.36
CA PRO A 118 -16.33 -22.43 6.00
C PRO A 118 -16.40 -23.89 6.45
N GLN A 119 -17.59 -24.38 6.86
CA GLN A 119 -17.80 -25.77 7.27
C GLN A 119 -17.43 -26.75 6.16
N VAL A 120 -17.79 -26.46 4.91
CA VAL A 120 -17.40 -27.30 3.75
C VAL A 120 -15.88 -27.44 3.65
N ILE A 121 -15.12 -26.37 3.97
CA ILE A 121 -13.67 -26.42 3.95
C ILE A 121 -13.15 -27.30 5.09
N PHE A 122 -13.68 -27.13 6.31
CA PHE A 122 -13.22 -27.86 7.51
C PHE A 122 -13.53 -29.34 7.46
N ASP A 123 -14.68 -29.73 6.88
CA ASP A 123 -15.07 -31.13 6.74
C ASP A 123 -14.22 -31.87 5.69
N ASN A 124 -13.64 -31.13 4.74
CA ASN A 124 -12.99 -31.73 3.55
C ASN A 124 -11.48 -31.46 3.45
N ALA A 125 -10.92 -30.56 4.28
CA ALA A 125 -9.49 -30.27 4.25
C ALA A 125 -8.91 -30.01 5.64
N THR A 126 -7.66 -30.42 5.86
CA THR A 126 -6.88 -30.02 7.03
C THR A 126 -6.25 -28.66 6.75
N VAL A 127 -6.54 -27.65 7.56
CA VAL A 127 -5.92 -26.32 7.43
C VAL A 127 -4.48 -26.37 7.96
N VAL A 128 -3.52 -25.91 7.16
CA VAL A 128 -2.11 -25.83 7.52
C VAL A 128 -1.70 -24.37 7.61
N ALA A 129 -1.22 -23.94 8.76
CA ALA A 129 -0.90 -22.53 9.00
C ALA A 129 0.52 -22.32 9.53
N GLY A 130 1.13 -21.20 9.14
CA GLY A 130 2.42 -20.77 9.68
C GLY A 130 2.23 -19.80 10.85
N LYS A 131 2.88 -20.04 12.01
CA LYS A 131 2.81 -19.13 13.16
C LYS A 131 3.59 -17.84 12.92
N ARG A 132 3.05 -16.70 13.37
CA ARG A 132 3.76 -15.42 13.47
C ARG A 132 4.03 -15.06 14.93
N LYS A 133 5.13 -14.41 15.23
CA LYS A 133 5.43 -13.93 16.59
C LYS A 133 4.36 -12.93 17.04
N GLY A 134 3.81 -13.12 18.26
CA GLY A 134 2.73 -12.28 18.79
C GLY A 134 1.32 -12.66 18.32
N TYR A 135 1.16 -13.81 17.66
CA TYR A 135 -0.14 -14.32 17.28
C TYR A 135 -0.76 -15.11 18.45
N ASN A 136 -1.94 -14.69 18.90
CA ASN A 136 -2.74 -15.45 19.87
C ASN A 136 -3.46 -16.58 19.14
N GLU A 137 -3.23 -17.81 19.60
CA GLU A 137 -3.97 -18.98 19.11
C GLU A 137 -5.41 -18.87 19.61
N ASN A 138 -6.33 -18.54 18.70
CA ASN A 138 -7.74 -18.74 18.98
C ASN A 138 -8.03 -20.23 18.75
N PRO A 139 -8.53 -21.01 19.74
CA PRO A 139 -8.81 -22.41 19.55
C PRO A 139 -9.90 -22.56 18.46
N ALA A 140 -9.47 -22.98 17.30
CA ALA A 140 -10.37 -23.18 16.18
C ALA A 140 -11.01 -24.57 16.29
N ASN A 141 -12.35 -24.64 16.21
CA ASN A 141 -13.12 -25.88 16.25
C ASN A 141 -13.04 -26.67 14.93
N PHE A 142 -11.84 -26.72 14.29
CA PHE A 142 -11.62 -27.48 13.06
C PHE A 142 -10.21 -28.08 13.01
N LYS A 143 -10.04 -29.10 12.15
CA LYS A 143 -8.76 -29.79 11.99
C LYS A 143 -7.71 -28.88 11.40
N HIS A 144 -6.63 -28.63 12.15
CA HIS A 144 -5.53 -27.78 11.70
C HIS A 144 -4.17 -28.27 12.18
N ILE A 145 -3.14 -27.84 11.44
CA ILE A 145 -1.72 -28.13 11.73
C ILE A 145 -0.96 -26.81 11.70
N PHE A 146 -0.23 -26.53 12.77
CA PHE A 146 0.72 -25.44 12.76
C PHE A 146 2.09 -25.91 12.28
N LEU A 147 2.65 -25.20 11.30
CA LEU A 147 4.02 -25.42 10.85
C LEU A 147 5.02 -24.99 11.92
N PRO A 148 6.11 -25.73 12.15
CA PRO A 148 7.09 -25.40 13.17
C PRO A 148 7.84 -24.10 12.85
N GLY A 149 8.18 -23.35 13.91
CA GLY A 149 8.89 -22.07 13.85
C GLY A 149 8.01 -20.88 13.51
N PHE A 150 8.64 -19.69 13.50
CA PHE A 150 7.96 -18.43 13.21
C PHE A 150 8.26 -17.97 11.79
N PHE A 151 7.25 -17.37 11.17
CA PHE A 151 7.35 -16.78 9.86
C PHE A 151 7.42 -15.24 9.95
N PRO A 152 8.21 -14.57 9.10
CA PRO A 152 8.32 -13.12 9.14
C PRO A 152 6.96 -12.46 8.84
N LYS A 153 6.71 -11.30 9.47
CA LYS A 153 5.51 -10.48 9.22
C LYS A 153 5.67 -9.74 7.89
N LEU A 154 5.54 -10.47 6.78
CA LEU A 154 5.60 -9.93 5.42
C LEU A 154 4.20 -9.94 4.80
N SER A 155 3.90 -8.92 4.01
CA SER A 155 2.70 -8.87 3.18
C SER A 155 3.01 -8.26 1.82
N SER A 156 2.28 -8.69 0.79
CA SER A 156 2.43 -8.12 -0.55
C SER A 156 2.11 -6.62 -0.57
N SER A 157 1.16 -6.14 0.22
CA SER A 157 0.83 -4.71 0.34
C SER A 157 2.00 -3.89 0.85
N ARG A 158 2.73 -4.39 1.86
CA ARG A 158 3.94 -3.72 2.36
C ARG A 158 5.08 -3.74 1.35
N VAL A 159 5.22 -4.83 0.58
CA VAL A 159 6.20 -4.88 -0.52
C VAL A 159 5.86 -3.84 -1.58
N ARG A 160 4.59 -3.74 -2.00
CA ARG A 160 4.17 -2.72 -2.98
C ARG A 160 4.34 -1.30 -2.45
N ALA A 161 3.97 -1.06 -1.20
CA ALA A 161 4.17 0.23 -0.54
C ALA A 161 5.66 0.62 -0.45
N HIS A 162 6.54 -0.33 -0.16
CA HIS A 162 7.98 -0.09 -0.14
C HIS A 162 8.48 0.31 -1.54
N ILE A 163 8.17 -0.46 -2.58
CA ILE A 163 8.58 -0.14 -3.95
C ILE A 163 8.04 1.24 -4.36
N LEU A 164 6.77 1.52 -4.06
CA LEU A 164 6.14 2.81 -4.36
C LEU A 164 6.76 3.97 -3.56
N SER A 165 7.31 3.74 -2.36
CA SER A 165 7.89 4.82 -1.55
C SER A 165 9.32 5.22 -1.96
N CYS A 166 10.15 4.26 -2.40
CA CYS A 166 11.57 4.51 -2.64
C CYS A 166 12.07 4.11 -4.05
N GLY A 167 11.27 3.40 -4.84
CA GLY A 167 11.65 2.93 -6.18
C GLY A 167 12.57 1.72 -6.19
N ASP A 168 12.80 1.08 -5.04
CA ASP A 168 13.69 -0.07 -4.90
C ASP A 168 12.91 -1.34 -4.55
N ILE A 169 13.35 -2.48 -5.07
CA ILE A 169 12.76 -3.77 -4.73
C ILE A 169 13.42 -4.28 -3.45
N PRO A 170 12.65 -4.51 -2.36
CA PRO A 170 13.22 -4.94 -1.09
C PRO A 170 13.73 -6.39 -1.16
N ASP A 171 14.73 -6.70 -0.34
CA ASP A 171 15.29 -8.06 -0.20
C ASP A 171 14.27 -9.11 0.21
N THR A 172 13.11 -8.71 0.67
CA THR A 172 11.99 -9.60 0.98
C THR A 172 11.34 -10.21 -0.25
N VAL A 173 11.63 -9.66 -1.44
CA VAL A 173 11.21 -10.20 -2.74
C VAL A 173 12.24 -11.25 -3.22
N PRO A 174 11.80 -12.41 -3.73
CA PRO A 174 12.72 -13.37 -4.34
C PRO A 174 13.44 -12.75 -5.56
N PRO A 175 14.79 -12.88 -5.65
CA PRO A 175 15.56 -12.25 -6.74
C PRO A 175 15.08 -12.65 -8.15
N GLN A 176 14.56 -13.87 -8.29
CA GLN A 176 14.10 -14.43 -9.57
C GLN A 176 12.95 -13.65 -10.21
N ILE A 177 12.18 -12.88 -9.40
CA ILE A 177 11.06 -12.11 -9.92
C ILE A 177 11.37 -10.61 -10.07
N SER A 178 12.50 -10.13 -9.54
CA SER A 178 12.89 -8.71 -9.57
C SER A 178 12.96 -8.18 -11.00
N GLN A 179 13.55 -8.96 -11.93
CA GLN A 179 13.61 -8.57 -13.33
C GLN A 179 12.22 -8.42 -13.97
N THR A 180 11.24 -9.26 -13.56
CA THR A 180 9.86 -9.13 -14.05
C THR A 180 9.22 -7.83 -13.54
N ILE A 181 9.46 -7.47 -12.26
CA ILE A 181 8.94 -6.24 -11.65
C ILE A 181 9.52 -5.01 -12.37
N TYR A 182 10.85 -4.95 -12.58
CA TYR A 182 11.50 -3.85 -13.30
C TYR A 182 11.06 -3.75 -14.76
N LYS A 183 11.05 -4.89 -15.49
CA LYS A 183 10.69 -4.91 -16.92
C LYS A 183 9.27 -4.39 -17.18
N HIS A 184 8.35 -4.64 -16.27
CA HIS A 184 6.95 -4.26 -16.42
C HIS A 184 6.57 -3.04 -15.58
N GLN A 185 7.55 -2.32 -15.04
CA GLN A 185 7.36 -1.09 -14.25
C GLN A 185 6.28 -1.24 -13.18
N LEU A 186 6.26 -2.40 -12.47
CA LEU A 186 5.20 -2.71 -11.52
C LEU A 186 5.36 -1.90 -10.23
N TYR A 187 4.22 -1.71 -9.56
CA TYR A 187 4.14 -1.16 -8.20
C TYR A 187 4.63 0.29 -8.06
N GLY A 188 4.54 1.08 -9.15
CA GLY A 188 4.86 2.50 -9.15
C GLY A 188 6.30 2.82 -9.57
N LEU A 189 7.04 1.88 -10.15
CA LEU A 189 8.35 2.17 -10.73
C LEU A 189 8.27 3.19 -11.86
N ASP A 190 7.19 3.18 -12.66
CA ASP A 190 6.85 4.19 -13.66
C ASP A 190 6.71 5.60 -13.07
N ILE A 191 6.10 5.71 -11.88
CA ILE A 191 5.99 6.97 -11.13
C ILE A 191 7.38 7.49 -10.77
N HIS A 192 8.27 6.63 -10.31
CA HIS A 192 9.65 7.01 -9.96
C HIS A 192 10.45 7.50 -11.17
N GLU A 193 10.31 6.85 -12.33
CA GLU A 193 10.94 7.30 -13.58
C GLU A 193 10.43 8.70 -13.96
N TRP A 194 9.11 8.90 -13.93
CA TRP A 194 8.49 10.18 -14.22
C TRP A 194 8.98 11.28 -13.27
N LEU A 195 8.94 11.03 -11.94
CA LEU A 195 9.35 12.01 -10.94
C LEU A 195 10.84 12.38 -11.07
N LYS A 196 11.72 11.42 -11.36
CA LYS A 196 13.15 11.68 -11.60
C LYS A 196 13.38 12.55 -12.82
N ALA A 197 12.55 12.43 -13.87
CA ALA A 197 12.64 13.25 -15.07
C ALA A 197 12.12 14.69 -14.87
N HIS A 198 11.18 14.91 -13.93
CA HIS A 198 10.49 16.19 -13.77
C HIS A 198 10.87 16.97 -12.51
N LEU A 199 11.49 16.31 -11.52
CA LEU A 199 11.88 16.92 -10.25
C LEU A 199 13.41 17.01 -10.12
N LYS A 200 13.87 18.06 -9.44
CA LYS A 200 15.28 18.13 -8.99
C LYS A 200 15.56 16.97 -8.02
N PRO A 201 16.79 16.41 -8.00
CA PRO A 201 17.13 15.23 -7.18
C PRO A 201 16.75 15.35 -5.70
N ASN A 202 16.96 16.53 -5.10
CA ASN A 202 16.60 16.76 -3.71
C ASN A 202 15.07 16.75 -3.46
N ARG A 203 14.27 17.18 -4.45
CA ARG A 203 12.79 17.13 -4.38
C ARG A 203 12.27 15.73 -4.56
N TYR A 204 12.82 14.98 -5.49
CA TYR A 204 12.52 13.55 -5.62
C TYR A 204 12.83 12.79 -4.32
N LEU A 205 14.01 13.01 -3.73
CA LEU A 205 14.37 12.40 -2.45
C LEU A 205 13.40 12.80 -1.33
N HIS A 206 13.00 14.07 -1.28
CA HIS A 206 11.99 14.55 -0.35
C HIS A 206 10.67 13.78 -0.51
N SER A 207 10.15 13.64 -1.73
CA SER A 207 8.91 12.88 -1.98
C SER A 207 9.01 11.44 -1.49
N CYS A 208 10.16 10.77 -1.68
CA CYS A 208 10.40 9.45 -1.12
C CYS A 208 10.35 9.46 0.42
N LYS A 209 10.97 10.46 1.08
CA LYS A 209 10.98 10.56 2.55
C LYS A 209 9.61 10.91 3.14
N VAL A 210 8.81 11.70 2.44
CA VAL A 210 7.41 11.96 2.80
C VAL A 210 6.58 10.67 2.67
N ALA A 211 6.76 9.90 1.61
CA ALA A 211 6.09 8.62 1.42
C ALA A 211 6.46 7.60 2.52
N GLU A 212 7.75 7.51 2.90
CA GLU A 212 8.20 6.68 4.04
C GLU A 212 7.55 7.11 5.36
N MET A 213 7.45 8.41 5.62
CA MET A 213 6.82 8.94 6.83
C MET A 213 5.32 8.69 6.84
N ALA A 214 4.65 8.89 5.70
CA ALA A 214 3.23 8.58 5.55
C ALA A 214 2.94 7.08 5.78
N ALA A 215 3.82 6.18 5.30
CA ALA A 215 3.73 4.75 5.58
C ALA A 215 3.83 4.44 7.08
N ALA A 216 4.74 5.08 7.80
CA ALA A 216 4.89 4.87 9.24
C ALA A 216 3.66 5.34 10.03
N LEU A 217 3.10 6.49 9.67
CA LEU A 217 1.90 7.02 10.31
C LEU A 217 0.64 6.22 9.96
N SER A 218 0.57 5.67 8.74
CA SER A 218 -0.59 4.89 8.31
C SER A 218 -0.85 3.65 9.17
N ASP A 219 0.21 3.04 9.70
CA ASP A 219 0.10 1.89 10.60
C ASP A 219 -0.44 2.26 11.98
N ILE A 220 -0.20 3.50 12.43
CA ILE A 220 -0.63 4.00 13.74
C ILE A 220 -2.11 4.42 13.68
N TYR A 221 -2.51 5.03 12.57
CA TYR A 221 -3.83 5.65 12.41
C TYR A 221 -4.78 4.86 11.51
N ASP A 222 -4.50 3.57 11.31
CA ASP A 222 -5.34 2.60 10.57
C ASP A 222 -5.74 3.08 9.16
N VAL A 223 -4.79 3.72 8.46
CA VAL A 223 -4.93 4.10 7.06
C VAL A 223 -4.25 3.06 6.19
N ASN A 224 -4.84 2.75 5.03
CA ASN A 224 -4.20 1.82 4.09
C ASN A 224 -2.81 2.33 3.67
N VAL A 225 -1.77 1.52 3.89
CA VAL A 225 -0.37 1.91 3.69
C VAL A 225 -0.07 2.30 2.24
N GLU A 226 -0.64 1.60 1.24
CA GLU A 226 -0.43 1.93 -0.17
C GLU A 226 -1.08 3.27 -0.54
N THR A 227 -2.23 3.56 0.06
CA THR A 227 -2.94 4.84 -0.09
C THR A 227 -2.10 5.99 0.47
N ALA A 228 -1.56 5.84 1.68
CA ALA A 228 -0.73 6.85 2.33
C ALA A 228 0.59 7.10 1.57
N VAL A 229 1.27 6.03 1.16
CA VAL A 229 2.49 6.12 0.36
C VAL A 229 2.24 6.79 -0.99
N ARG A 230 1.12 6.47 -1.66
CA ARG A 230 0.75 7.07 -2.94
C ARG A 230 0.51 8.57 -2.82
N ALA A 231 -0.16 9.02 -1.76
CA ALA A 231 -0.30 10.44 -1.47
C ALA A 231 1.07 11.09 -1.23
N GLY A 232 1.92 10.45 -0.43
CA GLY A 232 3.25 10.95 -0.10
C GLY A 232 4.19 11.08 -1.30
N ILE A 233 4.27 10.08 -2.18
CA ILE A 233 5.19 10.13 -3.32
C ILE A 233 4.74 11.15 -4.39
N LEU A 234 3.44 11.40 -4.52
CA LEU A 234 2.86 12.26 -5.54
C LEU A 234 2.59 13.70 -5.08
N HIS A 235 2.71 14.02 -3.78
CA HIS A 235 2.28 15.33 -3.25
C HIS A 235 2.95 16.52 -3.94
N ASP A 236 4.20 16.40 -4.28
CA ASP A 236 5.05 17.44 -4.89
C ASP A 236 5.32 17.18 -6.39
N ALA A 237 4.52 16.36 -7.08
CA ALA A 237 4.74 16.02 -8.50
C ALA A 237 4.87 17.24 -9.41
N ALA A 238 4.16 18.33 -9.13
CA ALA A 238 4.23 19.59 -9.88
C ALA A 238 5.27 20.61 -9.36
N LYS A 239 6.14 20.23 -8.41
CA LYS A 239 7.11 21.17 -7.78
C LYS A 239 8.26 21.57 -8.70
N GLY A 240 8.39 20.91 -9.85
CA GLY A 240 9.32 21.30 -10.92
C GLY A 240 8.81 22.45 -11.78
N PHE A 241 7.51 22.77 -11.75
CA PHE A 241 6.90 23.80 -12.58
C PHE A 241 7.19 25.20 -12.02
N SER A 242 7.42 26.15 -12.89
CA SER A 242 7.51 27.57 -12.54
C SER A 242 6.11 28.13 -12.16
N GLY A 243 6.08 29.29 -11.50
CA GLY A 243 4.82 29.93 -11.13
C GLY A 243 3.91 30.23 -12.36
N SER A 244 4.49 30.66 -13.46
CA SER A 244 3.76 30.92 -14.71
C SER A 244 3.20 29.63 -15.33
N GLU A 245 3.95 28.54 -15.30
CA GLU A 245 3.48 27.23 -15.77
C GLU A 245 2.35 26.70 -14.91
N LEU A 246 2.43 26.84 -13.57
CA LEU A 246 1.36 26.43 -12.64
C LEU A 246 0.05 27.22 -12.89
N ILE A 247 0.14 28.55 -13.07
CA ILE A 247 -1.02 29.41 -13.39
C ILE A 247 -1.65 28.97 -14.71
N ASN A 248 -0.83 28.83 -15.77
CA ASN A 248 -1.32 28.41 -17.07
C ASN A 248 -1.94 27.02 -17.03
N PHE A 249 -1.30 26.07 -16.33
CA PHE A 249 -1.81 24.71 -16.16
C PHE A 249 -3.19 24.71 -15.49
N CYS A 250 -3.34 25.47 -14.40
CA CYS A 250 -4.63 25.58 -13.71
C CYS A 250 -5.73 26.14 -14.61
N ARG A 251 -5.43 27.19 -15.40
CA ARG A 251 -6.38 27.78 -16.34
C ARG A 251 -6.76 26.83 -17.47
N THR A 252 -5.77 26.19 -18.10
CA THR A 252 -5.98 25.27 -19.22
C THR A 252 -6.83 24.07 -18.80
N HIS A 253 -6.54 23.50 -17.64
CA HIS A 253 -7.25 22.32 -17.14
C HIS A 253 -8.46 22.67 -16.25
N LYS A 254 -8.80 23.95 -16.13
CA LYS A 254 -9.95 24.47 -15.33
C LYS A 254 -9.94 23.92 -13.88
N ILE A 255 -8.75 23.88 -13.26
CA ILE A 255 -8.60 23.42 -11.90
C ILE A 255 -9.21 24.45 -10.95
N LYS A 256 -10.19 24.04 -10.13
CA LYS A 256 -10.80 24.91 -9.13
C LYS A 256 -9.86 25.06 -7.94
N VAL A 257 -9.36 26.26 -7.72
CA VAL A 257 -8.49 26.59 -6.59
C VAL A 257 -9.14 27.76 -5.83
N PRO A 258 -9.38 27.63 -4.52
CA PRO A 258 -9.83 28.75 -3.71
C PRO A 258 -8.78 29.89 -3.75
N PHE A 259 -9.25 31.14 -3.81
CA PHE A 259 -8.39 32.33 -3.89
C PHE A 259 -7.39 32.30 -5.06
N PHE A 260 -7.77 31.70 -6.20
CA PHE A 260 -6.86 31.50 -7.35
C PHE A 260 -6.17 32.77 -7.82
N GLU A 261 -6.90 33.87 -7.95
CA GLU A 261 -6.33 35.15 -8.47
C GLU A 261 -5.32 35.75 -7.47
N ASP A 262 -5.60 35.66 -6.17
CA ASP A 262 -4.68 36.16 -5.15
C ASP A 262 -3.42 35.28 -5.06
N ILE A 263 -3.59 33.95 -5.06
CA ILE A 263 -2.47 33.00 -5.07
C ILE A 263 -1.60 33.23 -6.34
N SER A 264 -2.24 33.40 -7.51
CA SER A 264 -1.54 33.61 -8.77
C SER A 264 -0.69 34.89 -8.77
N ARG A 265 -1.13 35.92 -8.07
CA ARG A 265 -0.46 37.21 -7.97
C ARG A 265 0.61 37.25 -6.89
N GLN A 266 0.33 36.65 -5.72
CA GLN A 266 1.15 36.80 -4.52
C GLN A 266 2.17 35.67 -4.34
N GLU A 267 1.77 34.40 -4.50
CA GLU A 267 2.62 33.23 -4.29
C GLU A 267 2.19 32.05 -5.19
N PRO A 268 2.43 32.15 -6.52
CA PRO A 268 2.00 31.12 -7.47
C PRO A 268 2.49 29.69 -7.15
N SER A 269 3.59 29.60 -6.40
CA SER A 269 4.17 28.30 -6.00
C SER A 269 3.21 27.46 -5.16
N LEU A 270 2.20 28.06 -4.51
CA LEU A 270 1.17 27.33 -3.75
C LEU A 270 0.22 26.51 -4.64
N LEU A 271 0.14 26.83 -5.94
CA LEU A 271 -0.69 26.08 -6.90
C LEU A 271 -0.16 24.66 -7.15
N HIS A 272 1.11 24.37 -6.81
CA HIS A 272 1.68 23.03 -7.07
C HIS A 272 0.87 21.91 -6.42
N SER A 273 0.27 22.09 -5.26
CA SER A 273 -0.52 21.06 -4.59
C SER A 273 -1.77 20.67 -5.40
N TYR A 274 -2.44 21.63 -5.97
CA TYR A 274 -3.63 21.42 -6.82
C TYR A 274 -3.25 20.81 -8.16
N VAL A 275 -2.13 21.25 -8.77
CA VAL A 275 -1.61 20.66 -10.01
C VAL A 275 -1.11 19.24 -9.76
N SER A 276 -0.42 18.96 -8.63
CA SER A 276 -0.02 17.61 -8.25
C SER A 276 -1.23 16.68 -8.06
N ALA A 277 -2.32 17.16 -7.46
CA ALA A 277 -3.56 16.41 -7.31
C ALA A 277 -4.20 16.10 -8.67
N TRP A 278 -4.16 17.05 -9.61
CA TRP A 278 -4.62 16.84 -10.98
C TRP A 278 -3.77 15.79 -11.69
N LEU A 279 -2.43 15.89 -11.61
CA LEU A 279 -1.50 14.91 -12.18
C LEU A 279 -1.74 13.52 -11.57
N ALA A 280 -1.91 13.43 -10.25
CA ALA A 280 -2.23 12.18 -9.58
C ALA A 280 -3.46 11.49 -10.20
N LYS A 281 -4.51 12.26 -10.47
CA LYS A 281 -5.75 11.75 -11.06
C LYS A 281 -5.62 11.37 -12.54
N HIS A 282 -5.05 12.25 -13.35
CA HIS A 282 -5.15 12.14 -14.81
C HIS A 282 -3.93 11.51 -15.46
N GLU A 283 -2.73 11.74 -14.91
CA GLU A 283 -1.48 11.17 -15.41
C GLU A 283 -1.21 9.80 -14.76
N PHE A 284 -1.34 9.72 -13.43
CA PHE A 284 -1.05 8.49 -12.68
C PHE A 284 -2.29 7.63 -12.39
N GLY A 285 -3.46 8.00 -12.92
CA GLY A 285 -4.68 7.20 -12.84
C GLY A 285 -5.20 6.93 -11.43
N VAL A 286 -4.90 7.81 -10.45
CA VAL A 286 -5.38 7.69 -9.08
C VAL A 286 -6.89 7.91 -9.03
N LYS A 287 -7.64 6.88 -8.62
CA LYS A 287 -9.11 6.91 -8.51
C LYS A 287 -9.61 7.20 -7.11
N ASN A 288 -8.76 7.04 -6.10
CA ASN A 288 -9.13 7.28 -4.70
C ASN A 288 -9.21 8.79 -4.44
N ALA A 289 -10.42 9.29 -4.19
CA ALA A 289 -10.67 10.71 -3.95
C ALA A 289 -9.93 11.24 -2.72
N ASP A 290 -9.78 10.43 -1.67
CA ASP A 290 -9.08 10.80 -0.44
C ASP A 290 -7.59 11.10 -0.70
N VAL A 291 -6.93 10.32 -1.57
CA VAL A 291 -5.55 10.60 -2.01
C VAL A 291 -5.47 11.93 -2.75
N ILE A 292 -6.41 12.20 -3.66
CA ILE A 292 -6.45 13.43 -4.46
C ILE A 292 -6.65 14.64 -3.55
N HIS A 293 -7.58 14.56 -2.60
CA HIS A 293 -7.83 15.62 -1.62
C HIS A 293 -6.62 15.83 -0.72
N ALA A 294 -6.03 14.77 -0.18
CA ALA A 294 -4.83 14.88 0.65
C ALA A 294 -3.69 15.61 -0.08
N ILE A 295 -3.45 15.28 -1.37
CA ILE A 295 -2.45 15.97 -2.19
C ILE A 295 -2.81 17.45 -2.37
N ALA A 296 -4.06 17.80 -2.66
CA ALA A 296 -4.48 19.18 -2.83
C ALA A 296 -4.32 20.01 -1.54
N GLU A 297 -4.53 19.38 -0.38
CA GLU A 297 -4.56 20.01 0.94
C GLU A 297 -3.19 20.07 1.64
N HIS A 298 -2.16 19.34 1.17
CA HIS A 298 -0.91 19.17 1.93
C HIS A 298 -0.16 20.46 2.23
N THR A 299 -0.37 21.51 1.44
CA THR A 299 0.33 22.79 1.61
C THR A 299 -0.41 23.75 2.56
N LEU A 300 -1.68 23.98 2.32
CA LEU A 300 -2.50 24.98 3.01
C LEU A 300 -3.49 24.37 4.00
N GLY A 301 -3.78 23.07 3.86
CA GLY A 301 -4.81 22.37 4.61
C GLY A 301 -6.23 22.69 4.16
N SER A 302 -7.21 22.19 4.90
CA SER A 302 -8.63 22.53 4.77
C SER A 302 -9.34 22.38 6.12
N LEU A 303 -10.60 22.85 6.21
CA LEU A 303 -11.38 22.75 7.45
C LEU A 303 -11.88 21.31 7.73
N GLN A 304 -11.88 20.44 6.72
CA GLN A 304 -12.41 19.07 6.80
C GLN A 304 -11.36 18.05 6.32
N MET A 305 -10.16 18.11 6.91
CA MET A 305 -9.09 17.18 6.57
C MET A 305 -9.41 15.77 7.03
N SER A 306 -9.32 14.81 6.10
CA SER A 306 -9.36 13.39 6.43
C SER A 306 -8.11 12.96 7.23
N THR A 307 -8.14 11.78 7.84
CA THR A 307 -6.95 11.24 8.51
C THR A 307 -5.75 11.15 7.55
N LEU A 308 -5.98 10.79 6.28
CA LEU A 308 -4.94 10.78 5.26
C LEU A 308 -4.40 12.17 4.95
N SER A 309 -5.28 13.18 4.82
CA SER A 309 -4.88 14.59 4.62
C SER A 309 -4.01 15.09 5.78
N LYS A 310 -4.38 14.79 7.02
CA LYS A 310 -3.60 15.13 8.22
C LYS A 310 -2.25 14.45 8.21
N ILE A 311 -2.20 13.14 7.90
CA ILE A 311 -0.95 12.37 7.78
C ILE A 311 -0.03 13.02 6.75
N LEU A 312 -0.53 13.36 5.56
CA LEU A 312 0.30 13.92 4.51
C LEU A 312 0.83 15.31 4.86
N PHE A 313 -0.04 16.19 5.41
CA PHE A 313 0.34 17.53 5.86
C PHE A 313 1.47 17.49 6.89
N VAL A 314 1.36 16.59 7.87
CA VAL A 314 2.36 16.40 8.92
C VAL A 314 3.63 15.73 8.37
N ALA A 315 3.49 14.73 7.48
CA ALA A 315 4.62 14.02 6.88
C ALA A 315 5.50 14.95 6.04
N ASP A 316 4.91 15.87 5.25
CA ASP A 316 5.65 16.84 4.45
C ASP A 316 6.59 17.71 5.31
N ILE A 317 6.08 18.23 6.43
CA ILE A 317 6.86 19.12 7.29
C ILE A 317 7.82 18.38 8.23
N SER A 318 7.62 17.09 8.48
CA SER A 318 8.37 16.32 9.48
C SER A 318 9.14 15.12 8.93
N SER A 319 9.19 14.91 7.61
CA SER A 319 9.96 13.84 6.97
C SER A 319 11.45 13.86 7.37
N LYS A 320 12.13 12.71 7.26
CA LYS A 320 13.51 12.54 7.79
C LYS A 320 14.57 13.44 7.15
N ASP A 321 14.33 13.95 5.95
CA ASP A 321 15.20 14.92 5.27
C ASP A 321 15.09 16.34 5.83
N ARG A 322 14.02 16.63 6.58
CA ARG A 322 13.84 17.91 7.29
C ARG A 322 14.74 17.94 8.54
N LYS A 323 15.74 18.82 8.54
CA LYS A 323 16.79 18.88 9.59
C LYS A 323 16.56 19.94 10.67
N TYR A 324 15.54 20.78 10.57
CA TYR A 324 15.25 21.80 11.57
C TYR A 324 14.61 21.18 12.84
N LYS A 325 14.86 21.83 13.99
CA LYS A 325 14.50 21.32 15.34
C LYS A 325 13.02 20.92 15.45
N ASP A 326 12.13 21.72 14.90
CA ASP A 326 10.68 21.48 14.99
C ASP A 326 10.23 20.27 14.18
N ALA A 327 10.93 19.91 13.10
CA ALA A 327 10.60 18.71 12.33
C ALA A 327 10.71 17.44 13.17
N PHE A 328 11.71 17.36 14.04
CA PHE A 328 11.87 16.24 14.98
C PHE A 328 10.74 16.21 16.02
N LEU A 329 10.38 17.38 16.58
CA LEU A 329 9.28 17.48 17.54
C LEU A 329 7.94 17.08 16.90
N ILE A 330 7.63 17.61 15.71
CA ILE A 330 6.40 17.28 14.98
C ILE A 330 6.33 15.77 14.70
N ARG A 331 7.46 15.17 14.29
CA ARG A 331 7.54 13.72 14.04
C ARG A 331 7.23 12.91 15.28
N ASN A 332 7.79 13.27 16.43
CA ASN A 332 7.52 12.57 17.69
C ASN A 332 6.08 12.74 18.15
N LEU A 333 5.51 13.94 18.01
CA LEU A 333 4.09 14.18 18.28
C LEU A 333 3.20 13.34 17.37
N ALA A 334 3.53 13.27 16.08
CA ALA A 334 2.74 12.51 15.11
C ALA A 334 2.70 11.00 15.39
N MET A 335 3.68 10.45 16.07
CA MET A 335 3.67 9.05 16.51
C MET A 335 2.75 8.79 17.71
N GLN A 336 2.25 9.83 18.38
CA GLN A 336 1.44 9.74 19.59
C GLN A 336 0.03 10.34 19.38
N ASP A 337 -0.03 11.51 18.73
CA ASP A 337 -1.25 12.29 18.56
C ASP A 337 -1.17 13.12 17.26
N LEU A 338 -1.92 12.69 16.27
CA LEU A 338 -1.89 13.30 14.93
C LEU A 338 -2.48 14.72 14.95
N ASP A 339 -3.49 14.96 15.75
CA ASP A 339 -4.16 16.28 15.80
C ASP A 339 -3.28 17.32 16.50
N LYS A 340 -2.58 16.95 17.56
CA LYS A 340 -1.53 17.80 18.15
C LYS A 340 -0.39 18.07 17.18
N ALA A 341 0.07 17.04 16.46
CA ALA A 341 1.10 17.22 15.45
C ALA A 341 0.66 18.15 14.32
N LEU A 342 -0.59 18.00 13.83
CA LEU A 342 -1.16 18.86 12.81
C LEU A 342 -1.21 20.33 13.27
N ARG A 343 -1.66 20.57 14.48
CA ARG A 343 -1.73 21.93 15.05
C ARG A 343 -0.34 22.56 15.14
N TYR A 344 0.63 21.82 15.67
CA TYR A 344 1.99 22.31 15.75
C TYR A 344 2.60 22.56 14.35
N ALA A 345 2.34 21.67 13.39
CA ALA A 345 2.75 21.82 12.01
C ALA A 345 2.12 23.05 11.33
N ALA A 346 0.83 23.30 11.51
CA ALA A 346 0.14 24.47 10.99
C ALA A 346 0.71 25.77 11.58
N ASN A 347 0.96 25.80 12.90
CA ASN A 347 1.62 26.92 13.56
C ASN A 347 3.00 27.20 12.93
N ARG A 348 3.83 26.18 12.75
CA ARG A 348 5.18 26.34 12.18
C ARG A 348 5.16 26.81 10.72
N LYS A 349 4.21 26.35 9.91
CA LYS A 349 4.04 26.83 8.52
C LYS A 349 3.68 28.34 8.51
N LEU A 350 2.77 28.78 9.38
CA LEU A 350 2.41 30.21 9.48
C LEU A 350 3.59 31.06 9.93
N LEU A 351 4.27 30.67 11.03
CA LEU A 351 5.46 31.40 11.52
C LEU A 351 6.54 31.48 10.45
N PHE A 352 6.85 30.38 9.75
CA PHE A 352 7.80 30.41 8.64
C PHE A 352 7.39 31.40 7.53
N THR A 353 6.12 31.48 7.21
CA THR A 353 5.61 32.40 6.18
C THR A 353 5.75 33.85 6.62
N ILE A 354 5.46 34.15 7.90
CA ILE A 354 5.61 35.47 8.51
C ILE A 354 7.09 35.88 8.56
N ASP A 355 7.95 35.02 9.09
CA ASP A 355 9.40 35.25 9.22
C ASP A 355 10.07 35.43 7.85
N SER A 356 9.55 34.79 6.81
CA SER A 356 10.00 34.91 5.41
C SER A 356 9.37 36.13 4.71
N GLN A 357 8.59 36.96 5.38
CA GLN A 357 7.88 38.12 4.83
C GLN A 357 7.05 37.80 3.57
N LYS A 358 6.44 36.58 3.55
CA LYS A 358 5.60 36.12 2.45
C LYS A 358 4.11 36.39 2.73
N TRP A 359 3.34 36.45 1.65
CA TRP A 359 1.88 36.60 1.75
C TRP A 359 1.25 35.39 2.48
N LEU A 360 0.37 35.70 3.44
CA LEU A 360 -0.39 34.70 4.18
C LEU A 360 -1.69 34.37 3.42
N CYS A 361 -1.76 33.18 2.87
CA CYS A 361 -2.97 32.69 2.23
C CYS A 361 -4.11 32.52 3.26
N PRO A 362 -5.31 33.03 2.99
CA PRO A 362 -6.46 32.90 3.89
C PRO A 362 -6.73 31.46 4.34
N LEU A 363 -6.58 30.47 3.44
CA LEU A 363 -6.78 29.05 3.77
C LEU A 363 -5.91 28.57 4.94
N GLY A 364 -4.64 29.00 5.01
CA GLY A 364 -3.76 28.63 6.13
C GLY A 364 -4.17 29.26 7.46
N ILE A 365 -4.69 30.51 7.40
CA ILE A 365 -5.22 31.22 8.56
C ILE A 365 -6.52 30.53 9.04
N ASP A 366 -7.40 30.19 8.11
CA ASP A 366 -8.67 29.52 8.40
C ASP A 366 -8.44 28.15 9.04
N LEU A 367 -7.49 27.37 8.52
CA LEU A 367 -7.08 26.11 9.14
C LEU A 367 -6.62 26.32 10.59
N TRP A 368 -5.73 27.29 10.82
CA TRP A 368 -5.21 27.57 12.17
C TRP A 368 -6.34 27.96 13.13
N ASN A 369 -7.21 28.90 12.73
CA ASN A 369 -8.35 29.33 13.52
C ASN A 369 -9.33 28.18 13.82
N HIS A 370 -9.51 27.25 12.87
CA HIS A 370 -10.34 26.08 13.05
C HIS A 370 -9.74 25.12 14.09
N LEU A 371 -8.43 24.85 14.00
CA LEU A 371 -7.74 23.96 14.93
C LEU A 371 -7.73 24.46 16.38
N LEU A 372 -7.73 25.78 16.59
CA LEU A 372 -7.86 26.39 17.93
C LEU A 372 -9.25 26.22 18.56
N LYS A 373 -10.30 26.11 17.73
CA LYS A 373 -11.67 25.92 18.24
C LYS A 373 -11.96 24.49 18.71
N GLN A 374 -11.20 23.52 18.24
CA GLN A 374 -11.38 22.10 18.60
C GLN A 374 -10.81 21.76 20.00
N GLU A 375 -10.11 22.69 20.66
CA GLU A 375 -9.58 22.54 22.03
C GLU A 375 -10.53 23.01 23.14
N LYS A 376 -11.59 23.70 22.77
CA LYS A 376 -12.62 24.17 23.73
C LYS A 376 -13.78 23.20 23.78
#